data_8b7eb3276a9bf609b745c2a613efa9d5
#
_entry.id   8b7eb3276a9bf609b745c2a613efa9d5
#
_cell.length_a   1.000
_cell.length_b   1.000
_cell.length_c   1.000
_cell.angle_alpha   90.00
_cell.angle_beta   90.00
_cell.angle_gamma   90.00
#
_symmetry.space_group_name_H-M   'P 1'
#
loop_
_entity.id
_entity.type
_entity.pdbx_description
1 polymer ?
#
loop_
_entity_poly.entity_id
_entity_poly.type
_entity_poly.pdbx_seq_one_letter_code
_entity_poly.pdbx_strand_id
1 'polypeptide(L)'
;MARPLRLEHPGAIWHVTSRGNERREIYRTDDDRHGFVAFLAESVVKYRWILHAWVLMTNHYHLLVETPEPTLSVGVKRLNGLHAQSFNRTHHRVGHLFQGRFKAILVERESHLLELVRYIVLNPVRCGSVAHAGDYVWSNYRATAGLASAPDWLETNWTLAQFAPGSRAELRSRYRQFVADGRGARSNPWEELVGQIYLGGERFCERMQKLAEPRLADREFPAIQRRPIRASFEAIVELVAAAFGETAESIRHRSHRPARKALAHLASTEAGLSLVAIGEWMKLTGRAVGHLVQRGTELERDDREYAAALRTIRSRLAADDHEEHER
;
A
#
# COMPACT_ATOMS: atom_id res chain seq x y z
N MET A 1 -16.09 -12.29 -2.41
CA MET A 1 -15.15 -11.18 -2.59
C MET A 1 -13.86 -11.75 -3.17
N ALA A 2 -13.38 -11.16 -4.27
CA ALA A 2 -12.13 -11.57 -4.90
C ALA A 2 -10.95 -11.44 -3.93
N ARG A 3 -9.99 -12.34 -4.03
CA ARG A 3 -8.82 -12.39 -3.12
C ARG A 3 -7.71 -11.50 -3.67
N PRO A 4 -7.15 -10.52 -2.92
CA PRO A 4 -5.96 -9.80 -3.37
C PRO A 4 -4.82 -10.77 -3.70
N LEU A 5 -4.19 -10.56 -4.84
CA LEU A 5 -3.00 -11.30 -5.24
C LEU A 5 -1.87 -11.02 -4.24
N ARG A 6 -1.17 -12.06 -3.80
CA ARG A 6 0.07 -11.96 -3.03
C ARG A 6 1.16 -12.70 -3.78
N LEU A 7 2.07 -11.92 -4.31
CA LEU A 7 3.18 -12.43 -5.09
C LEU A 7 4.36 -12.72 -4.15
N GLU A 8 4.21 -13.78 -3.33
CA GLU A 8 5.26 -14.16 -2.40
C GLU A 8 6.45 -14.73 -3.15
N HIS A 9 7.60 -14.09 -3.00
CA HIS A 9 8.89 -14.51 -3.52
C HIS A 9 10.00 -14.24 -2.49
N PRO A 10 11.16 -14.91 -2.61
CA PRO A 10 12.30 -14.65 -1.73
C PRO A 10 12.76 -13.20 -1.80
N GLY A 11 13.03 -12.59 -0.64
CA GLY A 11 13.47 -11.20 -0.51
C GLY A 11 12.38 -10.16 -0.73
N ALA A 12 11.12 -10.56 -0.81
CA ALA A 12 10.00 -9.64 -0.96
C ALA A 12 9.81 -8.76 0.30
N ILE A 13 9.60 -7.46 0.11
CA ILE A 13 9.32 -6.52 1.19
C ILE A 13 7.83 -6.17 1.17
N TRP A 14 7.22 -6.21 2.34
CA TRP A 14 5.79 -6.08 2.50
C TRP A 14 5.42 -5.02 3.54
N HIS A 15 4.55 -4.11 3.15
CA HIS A 15 3.76 -3.39 4.13
C HIS A 15 2.51 -4.21 4.46
N VAL A 16 2.42 -4.66 5.69
CA VAL A 16 1.32 -5.50 6.19
C VAL A 16 0.44 -4.72 7.14
N THR A 17 -0.86 -4.83 6.97
CA THR A 17 -1.83 -4.26 7.91
C THR A 17 -2.99 -5.22 8.16
N SER A 18 -3.48 -5.28 9.39
CA SER A 18 -4.71 -5.98 9.75
C SER A 18 -5.53 -5.12 10.71
N ARG A 19 -6.83 -5.05 10.48
CA ARG A 19 -7.73 -4.18 11.24
C ARG A 19 -8.81 -4.99 11.92
N GLY A 20 -9.23 -4.52 13.09
CA GLY A 20 -10.31 -5.09 13.86
C GLY A 20 -11.65 -5.09 13.11
N ASN A 21 -12.45 -6.14 13.36
CA ASN A 21 -13.80 -6.23 12.82
C ASN A 21 -14.62 -5.01 13.25
N GLU A 22 -15.40 -4.44 12.31
CA GLU A 22 -16.18 -3.20 12.52
C GLU A 22 -15.32 -2.01 13.01
N ARG A 23 -14.00 -2.03 12.72
CA ARG A 23 -13.01 -1.06 13.21
C ARG A 23 -12.89 -1.03 14.74
N ARG A 24 -13.34 -2.06 15.44
CA ARG A 24 -13.21 -2.19 16.89
C ARG A 24 -11.76 -2.41 17.29
N GLU A 25 -11.47 -2.14 18.55
CA GLU A 25 -10.17 -2.33 19.16
C GLU A 25 -9.72 -3.78 19.08
N ILE A 26 -8.43 -3.95 18.78
CA ILE A 26 -7.74 -5.25 18.82
C ILE A 26 -6.78 -5.34 20.00
N TYR A 27 -6.67 -4.29 20.78
CA TYR A 27 -5.95 -4.20 22.05
C TYR A 27 -6.79 -3.38 23.03
N ARG A 28 -7.13 -3.91 24.18
CA ARG A 28 -7.85 -3.22 25.25
C ARG A 28 -6.92 -2.83 26.39
N THR A 29 -5.88 -3.61 26.60
CA THR A 29 -4.89 -3.42 27.67
C THR A 29 -3.48 -3.40 27.08
N ASP A 30 -2.53 -2.98 27.89
CA ASP A 30 -1.12 -3.05 27.52
C ASP A 30 -0.62 -4.51 27.49
N ASP A 31 -1.22 -5.41 28.26
CA ASP A 31 -0.93 -6.86 28.20
C ASP A 31 -1.30 -7.46 26.84
N ASP A 32 -2.40 -7.00 26.22
CA ASP A 32 -2.75 -7.41 24.85
C ASP A 32 -1.66 -6.99 23.84
N ARG A 33 -1.12 -5.78 24.02
CA ARG A 33 -0.04 -5.26 23.14
C ARG A 33 1.28 -5.99 23.39
N HIS A 34 1.65 -6.21 24.65
CA HIS A 34 2.82 -7.00 24.99
C HIS A 34 2.71 -8.42 24.43
N GLY A 35 1.55 -9.07 24.57
CA GLY A 35 1.28 -10.38 23.98
C GLY A 35 1.42 -10.39 22.46
N PHE A 36 0.90 -9.36 21.76
CA PHE A 36 1.07 -9.24 20.33
C PHE A 36 2.55 -9.07 19.92
N VAL A 37 3.31 -8.23 20.65
CA VAL A 37 4.75 -8.02 20.39
C VAL A 37 5.53 -9.33 20.62
N ALA A 38 5.18 -10.11 21.63
CA ALA A 38 5.77 -11.44 21.84
C ALA A 38 5.49 -12.40 20.68
N PHE A 39 4.24 -12.48 20.21
CA PHE A 39 3.88 -13.30 19.04
C PHE A 39 4.54 -12.80 17.75
N LEU A 40 4.74 -11.48 17.60
CA LEU A 40 5.47 -10.89 16.49
C LEU A 40 6.95 -11.31 16.53
N ALA A 41 7.60 -11.19 17.68
CA ALA A 41 8.97 -11.62 17.88
C ALA A 41 9.17 -13.10 17.55
N GLU A 42 8.29 -13.98 18.06
CA GLU A 42 8.29 -15.40 17.72
C GLU A 42 8.13 -15.64 16.19
N SER A 43 7.26 -14.85 15.54
CA SER A 43 7.02 -14.99 14.11
C SER A 43 8.22 -14.54 13.30
N VAL A 44 8.87 -13.43 13.69
CA VAL A 44 10.12 -12.95 13.07
C VAL A 44 11.19 -14.02 13.12
N VAL A 45 11.45 -14.60 14.28
CA VAL A 45 12.46 -15.66 14.46
C VAL A 45 12.08 -16.92 13.68
N LYS A 46 10.84 -17.39 13.84
CA LYS A 46 10.37 -18.64 13.22
C LYS A 46 10.43 -18.62 11.71
N TYR A 47 10.04 -17.52 11.08
CA TYR A 47 9.96 -17.37 9.63
C TYR A 47 11.17 -16.63 9.05
N ARG A 48 12.19 -16.34 9.88
CA ARG A 48 13.41 -15.63 9.50
C ARG A 48 13.12 -14.29 8.82
N TRP A 49 12.07 -13.61 9.26
CA TRP A 49 11.71 -12.30 8.75
C TRP A 49 12.72 -11.23 9.17
N ILE A 50 12.87 -10.21 8.35
CA ILE A 50 13.60 -8.99 8.69
C ILE A 50 12.54 -7.92 8.91
N LEU A 51 12.34 -7.49 10.15
CA LEU A 51 11.32 -6.51 10.52
C LEU A 51 11.96 -5.12 10.59
N HIS A 52 11.62 -4.26 9.61
CA HIS A 52 12.16 -2.90 9.49
C HIS A 52 11.39 -1.87 10.32
N ALA A 53 10.06 -2.00 10.38
CA ALA A 53 9.22 -1.09 11.17
C ALA A 53 7.93 -1.76 11.63
N TRP A 54 7.39 -1.26 12.73
CA TRP A 54 6.07 -1.65 13.22
C TRP A 54 5.44 -0.56 14.09
N VAL A 55 4.10 -0.54 14.11
CA VAL A 55 3.30 0.25 15.04
C VAL A 55 1.99 -0.46 15.35
N LEU A 56 1.58 -0.46 16.60
CA LEU A 56 0.30 -0.98 17.07
C LEU A 56 -0.63 0.20 17.35
N MET A 57 -1.63 0.39 16.52
CA MET A 57 -2.71 1.35 16.75
C MET A 57 -3.85 0.68 17.53
N THR A 58 -4.78 1.42 18.07
CA THR A 58 -5.86 0.85 18.89
C THR A 58 -6.64 -0.27 18.20
N ASN A 59 -6.95 -0.11 16.92
CA ASN A 59 -7.79 -1.04 16.16
C ASN A 59 -7.14 -1.67 14.92
N HIS A 60 -5.85 -1.47 14.73
CA HIS A 60 -5.07 -2.05 13.64
C HIS A 60 -3.57 -1.96 13.93
N TYR A 61 -2.77 -2.65 13.13
CA TYR A 61 -1.33 -2.54 13.17
C TYR A 61 -0.75 -2.35 11.77
N HIS A 62 0.48 -1.85 11.71
CA HIS A 62 1.31 -1.83 10.52
C HIS A 62 2.62 -2.53 10.80
N LEU A 63 3.07 -3.36 9.85
CA LEU A 63 4.41 -3.97 9.84
C LEU A 63 5.07 -3.69 8.51
N LEU A 64 6.38 -3.48 8.52
CA LEU A 64 7.22 -3.45 7.32
C LEU A 64 8.20 -4.60 7.41
N VAL A 65 7.93 -5.66 6.65
CA VAL A 65 8.56 -6.97 6.77
C VAL A 65 9.21 -7.36 5.46
N GLU A 66 10.46 -7.74 5.50
CA GLU A 66 11.12 -8.46 4.42
C GLU A 66 11.07 -9.95 4.70
N THR A 67 10.73 -10.74 3.69
CA THR A 67 10.61 -12.17 3.78
C THR A 67 11.68 -12.85 2.91
N PRO A 68 12.83 -13.29 3.49
CA PRO A 68 13.85 -14.02 2.76
C PRO A 68 13.31 -15.28 2.07
N GLU A 69 12.30 -15.88 2.65
CA GLU A 69 11.54 -17.00 2.09
C GLU A 69 10.07 -16.63 1.92
N PRO A 70 9.30 -17.21 0.97
CA PRO A 70 7.89 -16.86 0.71
C PRO A 70 6.97 -17.36 1.82
N THR A 71 7.08 -16.79 3.01
CA THR A 71 6.40 -17.21 4.26
C THR A 71 5.42 -16.18 4.82
N LEU A 72 5.15 -15.09 4.07
CA LEU A 72 4.31 -14.00 4.58
C LEU A 72 2.92 -14.49 5.00
N SER A 73 2.23 -15.21 4.11
CA SER A 73 0.84 -15.61 4.35
C SER A 73 0.70 -16.55 5.54
N VAL A 74 1.60 -17.52 5.66
CA VAL A 74 1.58 -18.48 6.78
C VAL A 74 1.95 -17.79 8.08
N GLY A 75 2.94 -16.90 8.07
CA GLY A 75 3.41 -16.21 9.26
C GLY A 75 2.38 -15.19 9.80
N VAL A 76 1.80 -14.36 8.93
CA VAL A 76 0.78 -13.39 9.37
C VAL A 76 -0.52 -14.10 9.79
N LYS A 77 -0.89 -15.21 9.12
CA LYS A 77 -2.01 -16.05 9.57
C LYS A 77 -1.78 -16.57 10.99
N ARG A 78 -0.57 -17.04 11.29
CA ARG A 78 -0.20 -17.51 12.65
C ARG A 78 -0.25 -16.36 13.65
N LEU A 79 0.39 -15.23 13.36
CA LEU A 79 0.42 -14.05 14.23
C LEU A 79 -0.99 -13.59 14.59
N ASN A 80 -1.85 -13.38 13.59
CA ASN A 80 -3.22 -12.95 13.79
C ASN A 80 -4.06 -14.00 14.54
N GLY A 81 -3.84 -15.28 14.28
CA GLY A 81 -4.51 -16.39 14.93
C GLY A 81 -4.19 -16.46 16.44
N LEU A 82 -2.91 -16.40 16.80
CA LEU A 82 -2.45 -16.41 18.19
C LEU A 82 -2.99 -15.20 18.95
N HIS A 83 -2.90 -14.01 18.34
CA HIS A 83 -3.42 -12.81 18.98
C HIS A 83 -4.94 -12.87 19.17
N ALA A 84 -5.70 -13.29 18.15
CA ALA A 84 -7.15 -13.39 18.24
C ALA A 84 -7.58 -14.43 19.31
N GLN A 85 -6.89 -15.55 19.41
CA GLN A 85 -7.16 -16.55 20.43
C GLN A 85 -6.87 -16.02 21.83
N SER A 86 -5.70 -15.39 22.05
CA SER A 86 -5.32 -14.79 23.31
C SER A 86 -6.30 -13.70 23.73
N PHE A 87 -6.58 -12.74 22.83
CA PHE A 87 -7.50 -11.64 23.07
C PHE A 87 -8.92 -12.13 23.41
N ASN A 88 -9.47 -13.07 22.62
CA ASN A 88 -10.80 -13.62 22.86
C ASN A 88 -10.88 -14.36 24.21
N ARG A 89 -9.82 -15.12 24.57
CA ARG A 89 -9.76 -15.81 25.88
C ARG A 89 -9.72 -14.81 27.04
N THR A 90 -8.83 -13.81 26.97
CA THR A 90 -8.66 -12.82 28.03
C THR A 90 -9.91 -11.97 28.24
N HIS A 91 -10.60 -11.61 27.15
CA HIS A 91 -11.76 -10.72 27.19
C HIS A 91 -13.11 -11.44 27.10
N HIS A 92 -13.13 -12.76 27.26
CA HIS A 92 -14.34 -13.60 27.21
C HIS A 92 -15.21 -13.32 25.96
N ARG A 93 -14.53 -13.21 24.78
CA ARG A 93 -15.19 -12.92 23.50
C ARG A 93 -15.27 -14.14 22.61
N VAL A 94 -16.28 -14.16 21.75
CA VAL A 94 -16.43 -15.12 20.65
C VAL A 94 -16.45 -14.39 19.30
N GLY A 95 -16.12 -15.12 18.23
CA GLY A 95 -16.14 -14.60 16.87
C GLY A 95 -14.82 -13.97 16.40
N HIS A 96 -14.87 -13.38 15.24
CA HIS A 96 -13.67 -12.83 14.59
C HIS A 96 -13.19 -11.54 15.24
N LEU A 97 -11.89 -11.48 15.55
CA LEU A 97 -11.24 -10.24 16.01
C LEU A 97 -10.94 -9.32 14.85
N PHE A 98 -10.43 -9.86 13.74
CA PHE A 98 -10.04 -9.08 12.55
C PHE A 98 -11.13 -9.07 11.48
N GLN A 99 -11.20 -7.98 10.71
CA GLN A 99 -12.19 -7.73 9.64
C GLN A 99 -12.00 -8.63 8.40
N GLY A 100 -11.35 -9.77 8.52
CA GLY A 100 -11.01 -10.66 7.42
C GLY A 100 -9.52 -10.85 7.27
N ARG A 101 -9.04 -11.08 6.04
CA ARG A 101 -7.62 -11.31 5.80
C ARG A 101 -6.83 -9.99 5.91
N PHE A 102 -5.56 -10.11 6.32
CA PHE A 102 -4.64 -8.97 6.31
C PHE A 102 -4.44 -8.41 4.89
N LYS A 103 -4.15 -7.13 4.79
CA LYS A 103 -3.68 -6.49 3.57
C LYS A 103 -2.16 -6.58 3.51
N ALA A 104 -1.62 -6.80 2.34
CA ALA A 104 -0.19 -6.77 2.08
C ALA A 104 0.06 -6.02 0.78
N ILE A 105 0.99 -5.08 0.81
CA ILE A 105 1.44 -4.28 -0.32
C ILE A 105 2.91 -4.64 -0.52
N LEU A 106 3.27 -5.02 -1.74
CA LEU A 106 4.64 -5.30 -2.12
C LEU A 106 5.38 -3.99 -2.37
N VAL A 107 6.55 -3.83 -1.75
CA VAL A 107 7.28 -2.56 -1.68
C VAL A 107 8.62 -2.68 -2.36
N GLU A 108 8.97 -1.70 -3.19
CA GLU A 108 10.32 -1.55 -3.72
C GLU A 108 11.26 -0.99 -2.65
N ARG A 109 12.42 -1.64 -2.47
CA ARG A 109 13.39 -1.31 -1.41
C ARG A 109 13.96 0.09 -1.57
N GLU A 110 14.48 0.37 -2.75
CA GLU A 110 15.32 1.54 -3.00
C GLU A 110 14.54 2.85 -2.93
N SER A 111 13.32 2.85 -3.41
CA SER A 111 12.52 4.08 -3.56
C SER A 111 11.58 4.35 -2.39
N HIS A 112 11.07 3.30 -1.71
CA HIS A 112 9.94 3.48 -0.79
C HIS A 112 10.17 2.99 0.63
N LEU A 113 11.18 2.13 0.88
CA LEU A 113 11.33 1.48 2.18
C LEU A 113 11.55 2.49 3.32
N LEU A 114 12.46 3.46 3.13
CA LEU A 114 12.77 4.46 4.15
C LEU A 114 11.57 5.37 4.45
N GLU A 115 10.85 5.80 3.41
CA GLU A 115 9.64 6.61 3.55
C GLU A 115 8.53 5.85 4.28
N LEU A 116 8.40 4.55 4.04
CA LEU A 116 7.44 3.72 4.77
C LEU A 116 7.82 3.51 6.23
N VAL A 117 9.11 3.41 6.55
CA VAL A 117 9.57 3.41 7.95
C VAL A 117 9.09 4.68 8.64
N ARG A 118 9.29 5.85 8.03
CA ARG A 118 8.82 7.15 8.54
C ARG A 118 7.29 7.20 8.66
N TYR A 119 6.60 6.78 7.60
CA TYR A 119 5.14 6.74 7.58
C TYR A 119 4.58 5.90 8.72
N ILE A 120 5.12 4.71 8.96
CA ILE A 120 4.63 3.77 9.99
C ILE A 120 4.80 4.37 11.38
N VAL A 121 5.97 4.89 11.72
CA VAL A 121 6.22 5.44 13.06
C VAL A 121 5.51 6.77 13.33
N LEU A 122 5.09 7.49 12.27
CA LEU A 122 4.30 8.71 12.38
C LEU A 122 2.78 8.47 12.43
N ASN A 123 2.29 7.26 12.26
CA ASN A 123 0.84 6.98 12.34
C ASN A 123 0.18 7.52 13.62
N PRO A 124 0.76 7.34 14.83
CA PRO A 124 0.17 7.88 16.06
C PRO A 124 0.12 9.41 16.09
N VAL A 125 1.10 10.07 15.48
CA VAL A 125 1.12 11.54 15.36
C VAL A 125 0.08 12.02 14.38
N ARG A 126 -0.03 11.37 13.21
CA ARG A 126 -1.00 11.72 12.17
C ARG A 126 -2.45 11.54 12.59
N CYS A 127 -2.75 10.57 13.46
CA CYS A 127 -4.10 10.41 14.01
C CYS A 127 -4.35 11.22 15.29
N GLY A 128 -3.38 12.04 15.73
CA GLY A 128 -3.50 12.90 16.90
C GLY A 128 -3.41 12.18 18.25
N SER A 129 -2.94 10.92 18.29
CA SER A 129 -2.78 10.19 19.56
C SER A 129 -1.65 10.74 20.43
N VAL A 130 -0.59 11.25 19.80
CA VAL A 130 0.56 11.88 20.46
C VAL A 130 1.09 13.05 19.63
N ALA A 131 1.81 13.96 20.26
CA ALA A 131 2.43 15.09 19.57
C ALA A 131 3.73 14.69 18.84
N HIS A 132 4.50 13.75 19.40
CA HIS A 132 5.76 13.29 18.84
C HIS A 132 5.83 11.77 18.78
N ALA A 133 6.52 11.20 17.78
CA ALA A 133 6.66 9.75 17.63
C ALA A 133 7.37 9.11 18.86
N GLY A 134 8.24 9.87 19.55
CA GLY A 134 8.93 9.43 20.77
C GLY A 134 8.02 9.20 21.97
N ASP A 135 6.84 9.84 21.98
CA ASP A 135 5.86 9.71 23.07
C ASP A 135 5.00 8.44 22.93
N TYR A 136 5.06 7.79 21.75
CA TYR A 136 4.30 6.58 21.49
C TYR A 136 5.15 5.33 21.69
N VAL A 137 4.86 4.58 22.74
CA VAL A 137 5.67 3.40 23.14
C VAL A 137 5.40 2.16 22.29
N TRP A 138 4.25 2.10 21.60
CA TRP A 138 3.79 0.94 20.83
C TRP A 138 4.24 1.02 19.36
N SER A 139 5.50 1.39 19.14
CA SER A 139 6.17 1.38 17.84
C SER A 139 7.66 1.10 17.99
N ASN A 140 8.34 0.79 16.86
CA ASN A 140 9.80 0.64 16.86
C ASN A 140 10.55 1.98 16.91
N TYR A 141 9.87 3.13 16.86
CA TYR A 141 10.56 4.43 16.79
C TYR A 141 11.60 4.60 17.90
N ARG A 142 11.22 4.36 19.16
CA ARG A 142 12.12 4.57 20.31
C ARG A 142 13.38 3.72 20.22
N ALA A 143 13.26 2.48 19.76
CA ALA A 143 14.41 1.57 19.58
C ALA A 143 15.34 2.06 18.46
N THR A 144 14.80 2.41 17.29
CA THR A 144 15.59 2.91 16.15
C THR A 144 16.23 4.27 16.45
N ALA A 145 15.49 5.15 17.13
CA ALA A 145 15.97 6.48 17.55
C ALA A 145 16.99 6.45 18.70
N GLY A 146 17.21 5.28 19.33
CA GLY A 146 18.12 5.11 20.47
C GLY A 146 17.57 5.65 21.80
N LEU A 147 16.26 5.79 21.92
CA LEU A 147 15.53 6.19 23.13
C LEU A 147 15.11 4.97 23.99
N ALA A 148 15.29 3.77 23.47
CA ALA A 148 15.12 2.49 24.14
C ALA A 148 16.07 1.45 23.55
N SER A 149 16.29 0.34 24.25
CA SER A 149 17.05 -0.80 23.72
C SER A 149 16.29 -1.42 22.52
N ALA A 150 17.02 -1.70 21.45
CA ALA A 150 16.46 -2.42 20.31
C ALA A 150 16.48 -3.93 20.61
N PRO A 151 15.37 -4.65 20.44
CA PRO A 151 15.39 -6.09 20.53
C PRO A 151 16.10 -6.70 19.30
N ASP A 152 16.70 -7.87 19.45
CA ASP A 152 17.52 -8.54 18.42
C ASP A 152 16.71 -8.89 17.15
N TRP A 153 15.41 -9.05 17.28
CA TRP A 153 14.52 -9.35 16.15
C TRP A 153 14.10 -8.12 15.32
N LEU A 154 14.51 -6.91 15.73
CA LEU A 154 14.20 -5.66 15.01
C LEU A 154 15.41 -5.20 14.19
N GLU A 155 15.22 -5.03 12.88
CA GLU A 155 16.25 -4.48 12.00
C GLU A 155 16.30 -2.95 12.13
N THR A 156 17.38 -2.45 12.69
CA THR A 156 17.63 -1.00 12.83
C THR A 156 18.83 -0.53 12.01
N ASN A 157 19.75 -1.43 11.68
CA ASN A 157 21.02 -1.08 11.04
C ASN A 157 20.80 -0.62 9.61
N TRP A 158 19.96 -1.34 8.85
CA TRP A 158 19.61 -0.92 7.49
C TRP A 158 19.01 0.49 7.48
N THR A 159 18.01 0.75 8.34
CA THR A 159 17.36 2.07 8.43
C THR A 159 18.37 3.18 8.76
N LEU A 160 19.26 2.95 9.73
CA LEU A 160 20.25 3.93 10.11
C LEU A 160 21.35 4.12 9.05
N ALA A 161 21.70 3.09 8.30
CA ALA A 161 22.68 3.14 7.23
C ALA A 161 22.21 3.98 6.01
N GLN A 162 20.92 4.30 5.90
CA GLN A 162 20.41 5.17 4.83
C GLN A 162 20.84 6.64 5.01
N PHE A 163 21.31 7.01 6.19
CA PHE A 163 21.80 8.34 6.47
C PHE A 163 23.31 8.42 6.18
N ALA A 164 23.82 9.61 5.86
CA ALA A 164 25.24 9.80 5.53
C ALA A 164 26.17 9.19 6.61
N PRO A 165 27.38 8.71 6.26
CA PRO A 165 28.29 8.09 7.20
C PRO A 165 28.49 8.90 8.48
N GLY A 166 28.60 8.22 9.60
CA GLY A 166 28.77 8.83 10.92
C GLY A 166 28.72 7.81 12.04
N SER A 167 28.97 8.27 13.25
CA SER A 167 28.77 7.46 14.45
C SER A 167 27.31 7.04 14.64
N ARG A 168 27.08 5.97 15.38
CA ARG A 168 25.71 5.51 15.66
C ARG A 168 24.84 6.58 16.33
N ALA A 169 25.43 7.46 17.13
CA ALA A 169 24.73 8.59 17.75
C ALA A 169 24.28 9.63 16.71
N GLU A 170 25.14 9.96 15.76
CA GLU A 170 24.81 10.88 14.66
C GLU A 170 23.74 10.30 13.73
N LEU A 171 23.86 9.01 13.36
CA LEU A 171 22.84 8.33 12.52
C LEU A 171 21.47 8.35 13.21
N ARG A 172 21.41 8.06 14.50
CA ARG A 172 20.17 8.16 15.29
C ARG A 172 19.63 9.60 15.35
N SER A 173 20.51 10.60 15.44
CA SER A 173 20.10 12.01 15.42
C SER A 173 19.48 12.39 14.07
N ARG A 174 20.08 11.98 12.95
CA ARG A 174 19.57 12.20 11.60
C ARG A 174 18.24 11.47 11.37
N TYR A 175 18.12 10.24 11.87
CA TYR A 175 16.85 9.50 11.84
C TYR A 175 15.74 10.26 12.59
N ARG A 176 16.02 10.77 13.79
CA ARG A 176 15.04 11.57 14.54
C ARG A 176 14.61 12.83 13.77
N GLN A 177 15.57 13.52 13.16
CA GLN A 177 15.29 14.70 12.34
C GLN A 177 14.44 14.33 11.12
N PHE A 178 14.83 13.27 10.40
CA PHE A 178 14.07 12.76 9.25
C PHE A 178 12.61 12.43 9.58
N VAL A 179 12.38 11.79 10.73
CA VAL A 179 11.01 11.51 11.19
C VAL A 179 10.28 12.80 11.58
N ALA A 180 10.94 13.72 12.27
CA ALA A 180 10.36 15.00 12.67
C ALA A 180 9.94 15.84 11.47
N ASP A 181 10.74 15.90 10.42
CA ASP A 181 10.45 16.63 9.17
C ASP A 181 9.19 16.09 8.45
N GLY A 182 8.90 14.80 8.62
CA GLY A 182 7.71 14.16 8.06
C GLY A 182 6.39 14.49 8.78
N ARG A 183 6.41 15.19 9.91
CA ARG A 183 5.18 15.50 10.69
C ARG A 183 4.19 16.38 9.95
N GLY A 184 4.67 17.36 9.17
CA GLY A 184 3.86 18.27 8.36
C GLY A 184 3.70 17.84 6.90
N ALA A 185 4.40 16.80 6.48
CA ALA A 185 4.35 16.34 5.12
C ALA A 185 2.98 15.72 4.81
N ARG A 186 2.31 16.26 3.79
CA ARG A 186 1.07 15.70 3.25
C ARG A 186 1.29 14.48 2.37
N SER A 187 2.57 14.09 2.12
CA SER A 187 2.89 12.93 1.28
C SER A 187 2.29 11.66 1.89
N ASN A 188 1.46 11.03 1.12
CA ASN A 188 0.84 9.77 1.44
C ASN A 188 1.47 8.70 0.51
N PRO A 189 2.30 7.77 1.01
CA PRO A 189 2.96 6.78 0.14
C PRO A 189 1.98 5.96 -0.71
N TRP A 190 0.71 5.94 -0.32
CA TRP A 190 -0.34 5.18 -1.01
C TRP A 190 -0.86 5.85 -2.29
N GLU A 191 -0.44 7.06 -2.58
CA GLU A 191 -0.78 7.78 -3.81
C GLU A 191 -0.11 7.13 -5.03
N GLU A 192 1.10 6.61 -4.84
CA GLU A 192 1.89 5.88 -5.83
C GLU A 192 1.55 4.38 -5.89
N LEU A 193 0.44 3.96 -5.24
CA LEU A 193 0.05 2.55 -5.17
C LEU A 193 -0.54 2.07 -6.49
N VAL A 194 0.13 1.14 -7.12
CA VAL A 194 -0.22 0.56 -8.41
C VAL A 194 -0.97 -0.76 -8.23
N GLY A 195 -2.07 -0.96 -8.95
CA GLY A 195 -2.89 -2.18 -8.87
C GLY A 195 -3.41 -2.51 -7.46
N GLN A 196 -3.35 -1.56 -6.53
CA GLN A 196 -3.68 -1.72 -5.11
C GLN A 196 -2.75 -2.67 -4.33
N ILE A 197 -1.65 -3.14 -4.92
CA ILE A 197 -0.74 -4.13 -4.33
C ILE A 197 0.74 -3.84 -4.50
N TYR A 198 1.14 -2.93 -5.40
CA TYR A 198 2.54 -2.59 -5.65
C TYR A 198 2.83 -1.14 -5.26
N LEU A 199 3.94 -0.93 -4.57
CA LEU A 199 4.48 0.38 -4.25
C LEU A 199 5.94 0.41 -4.70
N GLY A 200 6.19 1.04 -5.84
CA GLY A 200 7.50 1.09 -6.48
C GLY A 200 7.42 1.76 -7.84
N GLY A 201 8.59 2.02 -8.44
CA GLY A 201 8.70 2.59 -9.77
C GLY A 201 8.19 1.65 -10.87
N GLU A 202 8.07 2.18 -12.08
CA GLU A 202 7.51 1.48 -13.26
C GLU A 202 8.20 0.13 -13.51
N ARG A 203 9.53 0.10 -13.61
CA ARG A 203 10.31 -1.13 -13.81
C ARG A 203 10.10 -2.19 -12.72
N PHE A 204 9.89 -1.77 -11.48
CA PHE A 204 9.55 -2.68 -10.40
C PHE A 204 8.16 -3.29 -10.60
N CYS A 205 7.17 -2.46 -10.91
CA CYS A 205 5.80 -2.88 -11.15
C CYS A 205 5.70 -3.86 -12.32
N GLU A 206 6.37 -3.58 -13.45
CA GLU A 206 6.45 -4.46 -14.61
C GLU A 206 7.08 -5.82 -14.26
N ARG A 207 8.22 -5.81 -13.57
CA ARG A 207 8.89 -7.04 -13.13
C ARG A 207 7.98 -7.88 -12.22
N MET A 208 7.26 -7.24 -11.32
CA MET A 208 6.32 -7.94 -10.43
C MET A 208 5.11 -8.48 -11.18
N GLN A 209 4.64 -7.78 -12.19
CA GLN A 209 3.56 -8.26 -13.05
C GLN A 209 3.97 -9.48 -13.88
N LYS A 210 5.16 -9.47 -14.49
CA LYS A 210 5.70 -10.65 -15.19
C LYS A 210 5.76 -11.87 -14.28
N LEU A 211 6.18 -11.71 -13.02
CA LEU A 211 6.16 -12.78 -12.01
C LEU A 211 4.74 -13.24 -11.64
N ALA A 212 3.76 -12.35 -11.78
CA ALA A 212 2.36 -12.65 -11.47
C ALA A 212 1.61 -13.34 -12.61
N GLU A 213 2.07 -13.23 -13.87
CA GLU A 213 1.38 -13.71 -15.08
C GLU A 213 0.81 -15.13 -14.96
N PRO A 214 1.54 -16.13 -14.45
CA PRO A 214 1.00 -17.49 -14.30
C PRO A 214 -0.24 -17.57 -13.41
N ARG A 215 -0.43 -16.59 -12.50
CA ARG A 215 -1.55 -16.54 -11.55
C ARG A 215 -2.65 -15.58 -11.98
N LEU A 216 -2.39 -14.68 -12.94
CA LEU A 216 -3.33 -13.65 -13.38
C LEU A 216 -4.55 -14.22 -14.12
N ALA A 217 -4.46 -15.43 -14.68
CA ALA A 217 -5.57 -16.13 -15.31
C ALA A 217 -6.64 -16.57 -14.31
N ASP A 218 -6.33 -16.64 -13.01
CA ASP A 218 -7.26 -17.09 -11.99
C ASP A 218 -8.33 -16.04 -11.67
N ARG A 219 -9.62 -16.39 -11.89
CA ARG A 219 -10.76 -15.53 -11.59
C ARG A 219 -10.97 -15.22 -10.10
N GLU A 220 -10.25 -15.90 -9.20
CA GLU A 220 -10.27 -15.59 -7.78
C GLU A 220 -9.67 -14.20 -7.45
N PHE A 221 -8.81 -13.64 -8.33
CA PHE A 221 -8.19 -12.34 -8.11
C PHE A 221 -9.04 -11.18 -8.65
N PRO A 222 -8.97 -9.98 -8.02
CA PRO A 222 -9.65 -8.79 -8.51
C PRO A 222 -9.29 -8.47 -9.96
N ALA A 223 -10.26 -8.01 -10.75
CA ALA A 223 -10.04 -7.69 -12.16
C ALA A 223 -8.90 -6.67 -12.36
N ILE A 224 -8.79 -5.67 -11.48
CA ILE A 224 -7.73 -4.66 -11.50
C ILE A 224 -6.32 -5.26 -11.33
N GLN A 225 -6.19 -6.40 -10.64
CA GLN A 225 -4.91 -7.09 -10.43
C GLN A 225 -4.58 -8.11 -11.51
N ARG A 226 -5.58 -8.52 -12.29
CA ARG A 226 -5.44 -9.48 -13.39
C ARG A 226 -5.04 -8.84 -14.71
N ARG A 227 -5.22 -7.52 -14.83
CA ARG A 227 -4.83 -6.78 -16.04
C ARG A 227 -3.40 -6.29 -15.90
N PRO A 228 -2.54 -6.45 -16.90
CA PRO A 228 -1.26 -5.77 -16.93
C PRO A 228 -1.48 -4.26 -16.89
N ILE A 229 -0.59 -3.53 -16.25
CA ILE A 229 -0.56 -2.07 -16.36
C ILE A 229 0.04 -1.78 -17.74
N ARG A 230 -0.77 -1.23 -18.61
CA ARG A 230 -0.43 -1.08 -20.04
C ARG A 230 -0.11 0.35 -20.44
N ALA A 231 -0.19 1.30 -19.52
CA ALA A 231 -0.01 2.69 -19.90
C ALA A 231 0.34 3.60 -18.72
N SER A 232 1.13 4.63 -19.00
CA SER A 232 1.30 5.74 -18.08
C SER A 232 -0.01 6.52 -17.95
N PHE A 233 -0.18 7.22 -16.84
CA PHE A 233 -1.36 8.06 -16.63
C PHE A 233 -1.43 9.19 -17.65
N GLU A 234 -0.28 9.77 -17.99
CA GLU A 234 -0.12 10.82 -18.97
C GLU A 234 -0.60 10.39 -20.36
N ALA A 235 -0.19 9.19 -20.81
CA ALA A 235 -0.66 8.63 -22.09
C ALA A 235 -2.19 8.45 -22.11
N ILE A 236 -2.78 7.99 -21.00
CA ILE A 236 -4.25 7.88 -20.89
C ILE A 236 -4.92 9.25 -20.96
N VAL A 237 -4.36 10.29 -20.31
CA VAL A 237 -4.90 11.65 -20.35
C VAL A 237 -4.90 12.16 -21.79
N GLU A 238 -3.80 12.02 -22.52
CA GLU A 238 -3.66 12.45 -23.91
C GLU A 238 -4.62 11.74 -24.86
N LEU A 239 -4.70 10.41 -24.76
CA LEU A 239 -5.58 9.62 -25.60
C LEU A 239 -7.06 9.88 -25.31
N VAL A 240 -7.45 10.08 -24.05
CA VAL A 240 -8.82 10.46 -23.69
C VAL A 240 -9.13 11.86 -24.21
N ALA A 241 -8.22 12.82 -24.05
CA ALA A 241 -8.39 14.18 -24.56
C ALA A 241 -8.62 14.17 -26.08
N ALA A 242 -7.78 13.45 -26.81
CA ALA A 242 -7.91 13.30 -28.26
C ALA A 242 -9.22 12.60 -28.68
N ALA A 243 -9.58 11.49 -28.02
CA ALA A 243 -10.76 10.71 -28.39
C ALA A 243 -12.10 11.43 -28.13
N PHE A 244 -12.13 12.33 -27.15
CA PHE A 244 -13.33 13.10 -26.79
C PHE A 244 -13.31 14.56 -27.26
N GLY A 245 -12.26 14.99 -27.99
CA GLY A 245 -12.11 16.36 -28.49
C GLY A 245 -12.01 17.39 -27.37
N GLU A 246 -11.38 17.03 -26.26
CA GLU A 246 -11.22 17.88 -25.08
C GLU A 246 -9.74 18.15 -24.78
N THR A 247 -9.45 19.10 -23.89
CA THR A 247 -8.10 19.31 -23.35
C THR A 247 -7.96 18.65 -21.99
N ALA A 248 -6.75 18.29 -21.60
CA ALA A 248 -6.45 17.75 -20.27
C ALA A 248 -6.99 18.67 -19.14
N GLU A 249 -6.88 20.00 -19.34
CA GLU A 249 -7.39 20.98 -18.38
C GLU A 249 -8.93 20.97 -18.28
N SER A 250 -9.62 20.83 -19.42
CA SER A 250 -11.08 20.68 -19.46
C SER A 250 -11.53 19.43 -18.71
N ILE A 251 -10.87 18.30 -18.95
CA ILE A 251 -11.16 17.03 -18.26
C ILE A 251 -10.90 17.17 -16.76
N ARG A 252 -9.87 17.89 -16.36
CA ARG A 252 -9.52 18.11 -14.96
C ARG A 252 -10.57 18.90 -14.18
N HIS A 253 -11.18 19.92 -14.81
CA HIS A 253 -11.98 20.93 -14.11
C HIS A 253 -13.49 20.86 -14.38
N ARG A 254 -13.93 20.34 -15.53
CA ARG A 254 -15.36 20.35 -15.88
C ARG A 254 -16.06 19.06 -15.45
N SER A 255 -17.06 19.19 -14.56
CA SER A 255 -17.91 18.08 -14.12
C SER A 255 -18.90 17.64 -15.22
N HIS A 256 -19.31 16.36 -15.16
CA HIS A 256 -20.36 15.72 -15.98
C HIS A 256 -20.05 15.34 -17.44
N ARG A 257 -18.83 15.51 -17.94
CA ARG A 257 -18.50 15.11 -19.30
C ARG A 257 -18.12 13.62 -19.41
N PRO A 258 -18.40 12.95 -20.56
CA PRO A 258 -18.01 11.57 -20.81
C PRO A 258 -16.50 11.33 -20.65
N ALA A 259 -15.66 12.25 -21.17
CA ALA A 259 -14.21 12.20 -21.08
C ALA A 259 -13.68 12.07 -19.64
N ARG A 260 -14.30 12.77 -18.69
CA ARG A 260 -13.90 12.70 -17.29
C ARG A 260 -14.18 11.34 -16.65
N LYS A 261 -15.28 10.70 -17.05
CA LYS A 261 -15.63 9.34 -16.62
C LYS A 261 -14.72 8.31 -17.30
N ALA A 262 -14.40 8.53 -18.57
CA ALA A 262 -13.45 7.71 -19.33
C ALA A 262 -12.06 7.74 -18.71
N LEU A 263 -11.55 8.94 -18.37
CA LEU A 263 -10.27 9.08 -17.71
C LEU A 263 -10.24 8.36 -16.35
N ALA A 264 -11.22 8.60 -15.50
CA ALA A 264 -11.27 7.95 -14.19
C ALA A 264 -11.34 6.42 -14.32
N HIS A 265 -12.14 5.93 -15.27
CA HIS A 265 -12.29 4.51 -15.54
C HIS A 265 -11.00 3.88 -16.07
N LEU A 266 -10.41 4.44 -17.13
CA LEU A 266 -9.18 3.93 -17.75
C LEU A 266 -7.96 4.07 -16.82
N ALA A 267 -7.80 5.19 -16.13
CA ALA A 267 -6.72 5.37 -15.15
C ALA A 267 -6.79 4.31 -14.04
N SER A 268 -7.99 3.97 -13.60
CA SER A 268 -8.18 2.91 -12.61
C SER A 268 -7.96 1.50 -13.19
N THR A 269 -8.32 1.25 -14.47
CA THR A 269 -8.32 -0.11 -15.05
C THR A 269 -7.07 -0.42 -15.87
N GLU A 270 -6.51 0.56 -16.57
CA GLU A 270 -5.36 0.36 -17.46
C GLU A 270 -4.03 0.83 -16.82
N ALA A 271 -4.04 1.96 -16.07
CA ALA A 271 -2.86 2.41 -15.31
C ALA A 271 -2.83 1.88 -13.86
N GLY A 272 -3.88 1.23 -13.39
CA GLY A 272 -3.95 0.65 -12.05
C GLY A 272 -3.86 1.66 -10.90
N LEU A 273 -4.10 2.94 -11.17
CA LEU A 273 -3.99 4.01 -10.18
C LEU A 273 -5.04 3.91 -9.08
N SER A 274 -4.69 4.35 -7.89
CA SER A 274 -5.62 4.45 -6.77
C SER A 274 -6.65 5.56 -7.01
N LEU A 275 -7.85 5.39 -6.46
CA LEU A 275 -8.89 6.44 -6.56
C LEU A 275 -8.45 7.76 -5.91
N VAL A 276 -7.50 7.72 -4.98
CA VAL A 276 -6.92 8.91 -4.33
C VAL A 276 -6.00 9.63 -5.29
N ALA A 277 -5.07 8.92 -5.93
CA ALA A 277 -4.13 9.49 -6.92
C ALA A 277 -4.89 10.15 -8.10
N ILE A 278 -5.88 9.44 -8.66
CA ILE A 278 -6.75 10.01 -9.70
C ILE A 278 -7.48 11.26 -9.17
N GLY A 279 -7.94 11.21 -7.91
CA GLY A 279 -8.64 12.31 -7.27
C GLY A 279 -7.80 13.56 -7.09
N GLU A 280 -6.54 13.42 -6.75
CA GLU A 280 -5.59 14.54 -6.63
C GLU A 280 -5.42 15.27 -7.96
N TRP A 281 -5.19 14.53 -9.03
CA TRP A 281 -5.11 15.13 -10.36
C TRP A 281 -6.42 15.81 -10.78
N MET A 282 -7.58 15.18 -10.51
CA MET A 282 -8.91 15.71 -10.84
C MET A 282 -9.43 16.76 -9.85
N LYS A 283 -8.71 17.06 -8.77
CA LYS A 283 -9.16 17.88 -7.63
C LYS A 283 -10.47 17.39 -7.03
N LEU A 284 -10.57 16.05 -6.84
CA LEU A 284 -11.74 15.37 -6.28
C LEU A 284 -11.33 14.47 -5.10
N THR A 285 -12.30 14.11 -4.28
CA THR A 285 -12.10 13.05 -3.28
C THR A 285 -12.08 11.67 -3.94
N GLY A 286 -11.34 10.70 -3.37
CA GLY A 286 -11.33 9.32 -3.89
C GLY A 286 -12.74 8.69 -3.97
N ARG A 287 -13.68 9.10 -3.09
CA ARG A 287 -15.08 8.68 -3.17
C ARG A 287 -15.77 9.22 -4.42
N ALA A 288 -15.55 10.49 -4.76
CA ALA A 288 -16.10 11.11 -5.97
C ALA A 288 -15.54 10.45 -7.24
N VAL A 289 -14.24 10.12 -7.24
CA VAL A 289 -13.61 9.36 -8.33
C VAL A 289 -14.22 7.95 -8.44
N GLY A 290 -14.49 7.28 -7.32
CA GLY A 290 -15.16 5.97 -7.32
C GLY A 290 -16.52 6.02 -8.03
N HIS A 291 -17.31 7.08 -7.86
CA HIS A 291 -18.56 7.29 -8.61
C HIS A 291 -18.30 7.53 -10.10
N LEU A 292 -17.24 8.27 -10.48
CA LEU A 292 -16.89 8.45 -11.90
C LEU A 292 -16.49 7.12 -12.55
N VAL A 293 -15.69 6.29 -11.88
CA VAL A 293 -15.30 4.96 -12.35
C VAL A 293 -16.54 4.08 -12.56
N GLN A 294 -17.43 4.04 -11.58
CA GLN A 294 -18.68 3.28 -11.71
C GLN A 294 -19.53 3.76 -12.90
N ARG A 295 -19.71 5.06 -13.05
CA ARG A 295 -20.45 5.65 -14.17
C ARG A 295 -19.76 5.42 -15.51
N GLY A 296 -18.41 5.42 -15.55
CA GLY A 296 -17.64 5.06 -16.74
C GLY A 296 -17.88 3.61 -17.15
N THR A 297 -17.92 2.69 -16.18
CA THR A 297 -18.23 1.28 -16.41
C THR A 297 -19.66 1.06 -16.91
N GLU A 298 -20.64 1.78 -16.35
CA GLU A 298 -22.03 1.74 -16.79
C GLU A 298 -22.16 2.23 -18.24
N LEU A 299 -21.55 3.38 -18.59
CA LEU A 299 -21.54 3.92 -19.94
C LEU A 299 -20.86 2.98 -20.95
N GLU A 300 -19.74 2.35 -20.58
CA GLU A 300 -19.09 1.38 -21.47
C GLU A 300 -20.00 0.20 -21.83
N ARG A 301 -20.90 -0.19 -20.93
CA ARG A 301 -21.87 -1.25 -21.18
C ARG A 301 -23.08 -0.78 -22.01
N ASP A 302 -23.57 0.43 -21.74
CA ASP A 302 -24.88 0.89 -22.18
C ASP A 302 -24.83 1.85 -23.40
N ASP A 303 -23.64 2.47 -23.66
CA ASP A 303 -23.43 3.43 -24.75
C ASP A 303 -22.39 2.90 -25.76
N ARG A 304 -22.84 2.67 -26.99
CA ARG A 304 -22.01 2.09 -28.06
C ARG A 304 -20.89 3.00 -28.53
N GLU A 305 -21.13 4.32 -28.61
CA GLU A 305 -20.12 5.30 -29.03
C GLU A 305 -19.04 5.44 -27.97
N TYR A 306 -19.43 5.56 -26.71
CA TYR A 306 -18.50 5.60 -25.59
C TYR A 306 -17.66 4.32 -25.51
N ALA A 307 -18.28 3.15 -25.65
CA ALA A 307 -17.56 1.88 -25.67
C ALA A 307 -16.57 1.77 -26.86
N ALA A 308 -16.94 2.31 -28.02
CA ALA A 308 -16.06 2.35 -29.20
C ALA A 308 -14.84 3.26 -28.95
N ALA A 309 -15.05 4.44 -28.35
CA ALA A 309 -13.96 5.33 -27.96
C ALA A 309 -12.98 4.66 -26.99
N LEU A 310 -13.48 3.97 -25.94
CA LEU A 310 -12.63 3.25 -25.00
C LEU A 310 -11.86 2.10 -25.66
N ARG A 311 -12.48 1.36 -26.58
CA ARG A 311 -11.78 0.31 -27.36
C ARG A 311 -10.64 0.89 -28.18
N THR A 312 -10.87 2.01 -28.86
CA THR A 312 -9.83 2.70 -29.65
C THR A 312 -8.67 3.15 -28.76
N ILE A 313 -8.95 3.74 -27.60
CA ILE A 313 -7.92 4.13 -26.64
C ILE A 313 -7.11 2.90 -26.20
N ARG A 314 -7.76 1.82 -25.77
CA ARG A 314 -7.08 0.58 -25.36
C ARG A 314 -6.22 -0.04 -26.46
N SER A 315 -6.67 0.02 -27.72
CA SER A 315 -5.87 -0.46 -28.86
C SER A 315 -4.60 0.36 -29.07
N ARG A 316 -4.67 1.68 -28.91
CA ARG A 316 -3.51 2.55 -29.01
C ARG A 316 -2.52 2.33 -27.85
N LEU A 317 -3.02 2.24 -26.62
CA LEU A 317 -2.20 1.90 -25.46
C LEU A 317 -1.47 0.55 -25.62
N ALA A 318 -2.07 -0.40 -26.32
CA ALA A 318 -1.45 -1.70 -26.59
C ALA A 318 -0.42 -1.65 -27.75
N ALA A 319 -0.54 -0.70 -28.66
CA ALA A 319 0.40 -0.52 -29.78
C ALA A 319 1.69 0.20 -29.35
N ASP A 320 1.57 1.23 -28.49
CA ASP A 320 2.72 1.96 -27.94
C ASP A 320 3.64 1.04 -27.10
N ASP A 321 3.09 0.04 -26.43
CA ASP A 321 3.83 -0.98 -25.67
C ASP A 321 4.75 -1.86 -26.55
N HIS A 322 4.39 -2.06 -27.82
CA HIS A 322 5.19 -2.85 -28.78
C HIS A 322 6.35 -2.07 -29.38
N GLU A 323 6.21 -0.76 -29.58
CA GLU A 323 7.28 0.06 -30.16
C GLU A 323 8.41 0.40 -29.17
N GLU A 324 8.12 0.46 -27.86
CA GLU A 324 9.14 0.66 -26.83
C GLU A 324 9.95 -0.61 -26.50
N HIS A 325 9.45 -1.81 -26.85
CA HIS A 325 10.14 -3.07 -26.61
C HIS A 325 11.08 -3.50 -27.78
N GLU A 326 11.04 -2.81 -28.92
CA GLU A 326 11.92 -3.05 -30.08
C GLU A 326 13.09 -2.03 -30.18
N ARG A 327 13.22 -1.11 -29.25
CA ARG A 327 14.34 -0.15 -29.16
C ARG A 327 15.20 -0.40 -27.93
#